data_deceb02f11eebb6a1b2e1e2622e4c7c1
#
_entry.id   deceb02f11eebb6a1b2e1e2622e4c7c1
#
_cell.length_a   1.000
_cell.length_b   1.000
_cell.length_c   1.000
_cell.angle_alpha   90.00
_cell.angle_beta   90.00
_cell.angle_gamma   90.00
#
_symmetry.space_group_name_H-M   'P 1'
#
loop_
_entity.id
_entity.type
_entity.pdbx_description
1 polymer ?
#
loop_
_entity_poly.entity_id
_entity_poly.type
_entity_poly.pdbx_seq_one_letter_code
_entity_poly.pdbx_strand_id
1 'polypeptide(L)' 'MYAKLDKLRDALEKARARRDAAEEKVQRLEEKLKEEENLQIINNVSSYHLSPEQLAQFLQLVKTR' A
#
# COMPACT_ATOMS: atom_id res chain seq x y z
N MET A 1 -22.84 -1.89 -38.19
CA MET A 1 -21.43 -1.44 -38.27
C MET A 1 -20.96 -0.77 -36.97
N TYR A 2 -21.70 0.21 -36.49
CA TYR A 2 -21.32 0.93 -35.26
C TYR A 2 -21.57 0.15 -33.97
N ALA A 3 -22.51 -0.78 -33.96
CA ALA A 3 -22.84 -1.57 -32.76
C ALA A 3 -21.66 -2.40 -32.26
N LYS A 4 -20.83 -2.92 -33.17
CA LYS A 4 -19.66 -3.71 -32.81
C LYS A 4 -18.57 -2.83 -32.17
N LEU A 5 -18.36 -1.62 -32.69
CA LEU A 5 -17.44 -0.65 -32.13
C LEU A 5 -17.88 -0.19 -30.74
N ASP A 6 -19.18 0.06 -30.58
CA ASP A 6 -19.74 0.48 -29.30
C ASP A 6 -19.60 -0.59 -28.25
N LYS A 7 -19.80 -1.86 -28.61
CA LYS A 7 -19.60 -3.00 -27.69
C LYS A 7 -18.15 -3.11 -27.25
N LEU A 8 -17.21 -2.90 -28.18
CA LEU A 8 -15.80 -2.97 -27.88
C LEU A 8 -15.35 -1.81 -26.97
N ARG A 9 -15.85 -0.62 -27.24
CA ARG A 9 -15.57 0.56 -26.40
C ARG A 9 -16.10 0.36 -25.00
N ASP A 10 -17.32 -0.14 -24.87
CA ASP A 10 -17.95 -0.43 -23.58
C ASP A 10 -17.18 -1.49 -22.81
N ALA A 11 -16.79 -2.58 -23.50
CA ALA A 11 -15.98 -3.63 -22.89
C ALA A 11 -14.64 -3.11 -22.41
N LEU A 12 -14.00 -2.23 -23.20
CA LEU A 12 -12.73 -1.62 -22.83
C LEU A 12 -12.88 -0.72 -21.60
N GLU A 13 -13.92 0.08 -21.56
CA GLU A 13 -14.20 0.96 -20.42
C GLU A 13 -14.39 0.16 -19.13
N LYS A 14 -15.17 -0.92 -19.20
CA LYS A 14 -15.38 -1.80 -18.05
C LYS A 14 -14.10 -2.47 -17.60
N ALA A 15 -13.28 -2.91 -18.54
CA ALA A 15 -12.01 -3.54 -18.22
C ALA A 15 -11.05 -2.55 -17.54
N ARG A 16 -11.01 -1.31 -18.02
CA ARG A 16 -10.20 -0.25 -17.41
C ARG A 16 -10.67 0.08 -15.99
N ALA A 17 -11.97 0.13 -15.77
CA ALA A 17 -12.53 0.37 -14.44
C ALA A 17 -12.14 -0.74 -13.46
N ARG A 18 -12.19 -2.00 -13.90
CA ARG A 18 -11.76 -3.14 -13.08
C ARG A 18 -10.27 -3.08 -12.77
N ARG A 19 -9.45 -2.72 -13.76
CA ARG A 19 -8.02 -2.56 -13.58
C ARG A 19 -7.73 -1.47 -12.55
N ASP A 20 -8.38 -0.32 -12.66
CA ASP A 20 -8.16 0.79 -11.75
C ASP A 20 -8.57 0.43 -10.33
N ALA A 21 -9.69 -0.27 -10.17
CA ALA A 21 -10.13 -0.75 -8.86
C ALA A 21 -9.13 -1.76 -8.26
N ALA A 22 -8.57 -2.64 -9.09
CA ALA A 22 -7.57 -3.60 -8.66
C ALA A 22 -6.28 -2.90 -8.24
N GLU A 23 -5.85 -1.89 -8.98
CA GLU A 23 -4.67 -1.09 -8.65
C GLU A 23 -4.83 -0.38 -7.31
N GLU A 24 -5.99 0.21 -7.06
CA GLU A 24 -6.30 0.84 -5.76
C GLU A 24 -6.23 -0.15 -4.62
N LYS A 25 -6.75 -1.35 -4.83
CA LYS A 25 -6.69 -2.41 -3.83
C LYS A 25 -5.26 -2.82 -3.53
N VAL A 26 -4.43 -2.95 -4.56
CA VAL A 26 -3.01 -3.25 -4.40
C VAL A 26 -2.32 -2.18 -3.57
N GLN A 27 -2.56 -0.91 -3.87
CA GLN A 27 -1.98 0.20 -3.12
C GLN A 27 -2.37 0.17 -1.65
N ARG A 28 -3.64 -0.10 -1.35
CA ARG A 28 -4.10 -0.21 0.04
C ARG A 28 -3.44 -1.37 0.78
N LEU A 29 -3.27 -2.50 0.11
CA LEU A 29 -2.62 -3.66 0.70
C LEU A 29 -1.13 -3.40 0.93
N GLU A 30 -0.46 -2.72 0.00
CA GLU A 30 0.95 -2.33 0.17
C GLU A 30 1.12 -1.40 1.37
N GLU A 31 0.23 -0.43 1.54
CA GLU A 31 0.24 0.46 2.69
C GLU A 31 0.04 -0.28 4.00
N LYS A 32 -0.93 -1.20 4.04
CA LYS A 32 -1.18 -2.02 5.22
C LYS A 32 0.01 -2.91 5.56
N LEU A 33 0.61 -3.52 4.55
CA LEU A 33 1.79 -4.35 4.75
C LEU A 33 2.93 -3.53 5.35
N LYS A 34 3.16 -2.35 4.82
CA LYS A 34 4.21 -1.45 5.32
C LYS A 34 3.94 -1.05 6.77
N GLU A 35 2.69 -0.75 7.12
CA GLU A 35 2.30 -0.43 8.49
C GLU A 35 2.58 -1.58 9.44
N GLU A 36 2.21 -2.80 9.05
CA GLU A 36 2.44 -3.99 9.86
C GLU A 36 3.93 -4.31 10.03
N GLU A 37 4.70 -4.18 8.96
CA GLU A 37 6.15 -4.33 9.02
C GLU A 37 6.77 -3.34 10.00
N ASN A 38 6.34 -2.09 9.95
CA ASN A 38 6.83 -1.05 10.84
C ASN A 38 6.46 -1.31 12.29
N LEU A 39 5.23 -1.78 12.54
CA LEU A 39 4.78 -2.17 13.88
C LEU A 39 5.61 -3.31 14.43
N GLN A 40 5.93 -4.32 13.61
CA GLN A 40 6.76 -5.43 14.04
C GLN A 40 8.19 -4.98 14.36
N ILE A 41 8.74 -4.09 13.56
CA ILE A 41 10.05 -3.52 13.81
C ILE A 41 10.05 -2.77 15.15
N ILE A 42 9.04 -1.94 15.38
CA ILE A 42 8.90 -1.18 16.65
C ILE A 42 8.79 -2.14 17.83
N ASN A 43 7.96 -3.17 17.73
CA ASN A 43 7.79 -4.16 18.79
C ASN A 43 9.10 -4.91 19.08
N ASN A 44 9.83 -5.28 18.06
CA ASN A 44 11.13 -5.95 18.23
C ASN A 44 12.13 -5.03 18.90
N VAL A 45 12.17 -3.76 18.51
CA VAL A 45 13.09 -2.78 19.10
C VAL A 45 12.74 -2.52 20.55
N SER A 46 11.47 -2.42 20.90
CA SER A 46 11.04 -2.16 22.29
C SER A 46 11.46 -3.30 23.22
N SER A 47 11.64 -4.51 22.71
CA SER A 47 12.12 -5.63 23.52
C SER A 47 13.58 -5.51 23.92
N TYR A 48 14.35 -4.61 23.29
CA TYR A 48 15.76 -4.35 23.59
C TYR A 48 15.97 -3.23 24.59
N HIS A 49 14.90 -2.69 25.15
CA HIS A 49 14.97 -1.63 26.18
C HIS A 49 15.78 -0.39 25.74
N LEU A 50 15.47 0.13 24.57
CA LEU A 50 16.10 1.34 24.07
C LEU A 50 15.74 2.56 24.92
N SER A 51 16.69 3.50 25.03
CA SER A 51 16.41 4.79 25.66
C SER A 51 15.38 5.56 24.81
N PRO A 52 14.64 6.53 25.41
CA PRO A 52 13.70 7.36 24.65
C PRO A 52 14.35 8.06 23.44
N GLU A 53 15.60 8.50 23.58
CA GLU A 53 16.33 9.16 22.49
C GLU A 53 16.63 8.18 21.35
N GLN A 54 17.09 6.99 21.68
CA GLN A 54 17.36 5.95 20.69
C GLN A 54 16.09 5.50 19.98
N LEU A 55 15.02 5.38 20.74
CA LEU A 55 13.72 5.01 20.17
C LEU A 55 13.21 6.08 19.21
N ALA A 56 13.35 7.38 19.58
CA ALA A 56 12.95 8.48 18.73
C ALA A 56 13.75 8.50 17.42
N GLN A 57 15.06 8.29 17.47
CA GLN A 57 15.91 8.19 16.28
C GLN A 57 15.50 7.01 15.39
N PHE A 58 15.22 5.89 16.00
CA PHE A 58 14.78 4.70 15.27
C PHE A 58 13.45 4.92 14.57
N LEU A 59 12.48 5.53 15.25
CA LEU A 59 11.17 5.85 14.66
C LEU A 59 11.31 6.81 13.48
N GLN A 60 12.26 7.72 13.54
CA GLN A 60 12.54 8.64 12.45
C GLN A 60 13.05 7.89 11.22
N LEU A 61 13.92 6.91 11.40
CA LEU A 61 14.41 6.06 10.32
C LEU A 61 13.29 5.25 9.69
N VAL A 62 12.38 4.71 10.48
CA VAL A 62 11.22 3.95 10.00
C VAL A 62 10.30 4.84 9.16
N LYS A 63 10.09 6.08 9.59
CA LYS A 63 9.23 7.02 8.85
C LYS A 63 9.80 7.43 7.50
N THR A 64 11.12 7.39 7.34
CA THR A 64 11.78 7.80 6.10
C THR A 64 11.94 6.67 5.09
N ARG A 65 11.55 5.47 5.41
CA ARG A 65 11.60 4.31 4.48
C ARG A 65 10.56 4.40 3.35
#